data_af52e45f84fd52aa3570ed5960487b0c
#
_entry.id   af52e45f84fd52aa3570ed5960487b0c
#
_cell.length_a   1.000
_cell.length_b   1.000
_cell.length_c   1.000
_cell.angle_alpha   90.00
_cell.angle_beta   90.00
_cell.angle_gamma   90.00
#
_symmetry.space_group_name_H-M   'P 1'
#
loop_
_entity.id
_entity.type
_entity.pdbx_description
1 polymer ?
#
loop_
_entity_poly.entity_id
_entity_poly.type
_entity_poly.pdbx_seq_one_letter_code
_entity_poly.pdbx_strand_id
1 'polypeptide(L)'
;MNIKKIGLTALAGALVSVSANAAELSVTGGASIGFAGEEKQSTGNGWTMNDGITFSASAEMDNGWNVSTSMLIDSSDTAASYGIDNRSLTIDMGDSGSLTFYGDGGSASTALMDDTTPTAGEEAWDDVTDATAHSYSVASGDRDWFQYTNSSLMDGVTIKLDYNPSDGATTIESSTSGTITYTGVDGLTLGAGMGEDNGEAPTTVDVSAFNATYAMDAFTVGWSTYEEDTSASSGDVTLTAMGLSYAVSDDLSVSVNQATHEIQGSSDQDSFGVSASLVMGSMTLSANHNSVENVAGISGTDRSGYALGLSFAF
;
A
#
# COMPACT_ATOMS: atom_id res chain seq x y z
N MET A 1 36.20 30.55 -11.61
CA MET A 1 34.75 30.35 -11.83
C MET A 1 34.44 28.88 -11.60
N ASN A 2 33.49 28.52 -10.73
CA ASN A 2 33.37 27.16 -10.21
C ASN A 2 32.41 26.37 -11.12
N ILE A 3 32.92 25.43 -11.90
CA ILE A 3 32.21 24.63 -12.92
C ILE A 3 30.95 23.93 -12.36
N LYS A 4 30.96 23.55 -11.05
CA LYS A 4 29.79 22.97 -10.38
C LYS A 4 28.61 23.93 -10.24
N LYS A 5 28.86 25.24 -10.10
CA LYS A 5 27.81 26.26 -10.04
C LYS A 5 27.22 26.56 -11.42
N ILE A 6 28.02 26.42 -12.48
CA ILE A 6 27.54 26.65 -13.86
C ILE A 6 26.62 25.50 -14.31
N GLY A 7 26.95 24.25 -13.96
CA GLY A 7 26.10 23.10 -14.29
C GLY A 7 24.73 23.15 -13.61
N LEU A 8 24.67 23.53 -12.34
CA LEU A 8 23.41 23.65 -11.59
C LEU A 8 22.54 24.81 -12.11
N THR A 9 23.17 25.94 -12.47
CA THR A 9 22.46 27.10 -13.02
C THR A 9 21.96 26.86 -14.44
N ALA A 10 22.68 26.09 -15.25
CA ALA A 10 22.25 25.72 -16.60
C ALA A 10 21.11 24.71 -16.59
N LEU A 11 21.10 23.77 -15.65
CA LEU A 11 19.99 22.81 -15.46
C LEU A 11 18.74 23.52 -14.93
N ALA A 12 18.87 24.40 -13.95
CA ALA A 12 17.77 25.24 -13.46
C ALA A 12 17.26 26.20 -14.56
N GLY A 13 18.15 26.77 -15.38
CA GLY A 13 17.77 27.63 -16.50
C GLY A 13 17.09 26.88 -17.65
N ALA A 14 17.46 25.64 -17.90
CA ALA A 14 16.80 24.79 -18.91
C ALA A 14 15.38 24.36 -18.48
N LEU A 15 15.16 24.14 -17.19
CA LEU A 15 13.83 23.86 -16.63
C LEU A 15 12.89 25.07 -16.65
N VAL A 16 13.43 26.29 -16.58
CA VAL A 16 12.64 27.55 -16.61
C VAL A 16 12.35 28.03 -18.06
N SER A 17 13.00 27.49 -19.07
CA SER A 17 12.86 27.93 -20.47
C SER A 17 11.79 27.20 -21.30
N VAL A 18 11.04 26.29 -20.69
CA VAL A 18 9.91 25.62 -21.35
C VAL A 18 8.67 26.48 -21.17
N SER A 19 8.23 27.08 -22.25
CA SER A 19 6.99 27.85 -22.56
C SER A 19 5.87 27.88 -21.48
N ALA A 20 4.92 28.81 -21.66
CA ALA A 20 3.83 29.26 -20.79
C ALA A 20 2.85 28.19 -20.21
N ASN A 21 3.12 26.91 -20.38
CA ASN A 21 2.56 25.74 -19.68
C ASN A 21 3.71 24.99 -18.98
N ALA A 22 4.50 25.69 -18.15
CA ALA A 22 5.61 25.08 -17.43
C ALA A 22 5.08 23.95 -16.55
N ALA A 23 5.53 22.72 -16.82
CA ALA A 23 5.29 21.60 -15.94
C ALA A 23 5.78 21.95 -14.51
N GLU A 24 4.93 21.80 -13.54
CA GLU A 24 5.32 21.91 -12.14
C GLU A 24 6.14 20.68 -11.75
N LEU A 25 7.39 20.91 -11.36
CA LEU A 25 8.29 19.86 -10.87
C LEU A 25 8.35 19.92 -9.35
N SER A 26 8.02 18.83 -8.68
CA SER A 26 8.19 18.67 -7.25
C SER A 26 9.17 17.53 -6.96
N VAL A 27 9.85 17.66 -5.83
CA VAL A 27 10.73 16.61 -5.26
C VAL A 27 10.35 16.48 -3.81
N THR A 28 9.98 15.27 -3.41
CA THR A 28 9.68 14.90 -2.03
C THR A 28 10.49 13.67 -1.66
N GLY A 29 10.64 13.41 -0.39
CA GLY A 29 11.37 12.23 0.03
C GLY A 29 11.18 11.92 1.50
N GLY A 30 11.74 10.80 1.90
CA GLY A 30 11.73 10.38 3.29
C GLY A 30 12.87 9.44 3.59
N ALA A 31 13.10 9.25 4.87
CA ALA A 31 13.99 8.23 5.39
C ALA A 31 13.40 7.67 6.69
N SER A 32 13.64 6.40 6.95
CA SER A 32 13.24 5.74 8.18
C SER A 32 14.35 4.87 8.75
N ILE A 33 14.35 4.73 10.06
CA ILE A 33 15.16 3.76 10.80
C ILE A 33 14.18 2.89 11.56
N GLY A 34 14.28 1.57 11.36
CA GLY A 34 13.51 0.57 12.07
C GLY A 34 14.38 -0.26 13.01
N PHE A 35 13.77 -0.79 14.04
CA PHE A 35 14.32 -1.84 14.88
C PHE A 35 13.23 -2.84 15.20
N ALA A 36 13.41 -4.09 14.77
CA ALA A 36 12.48 -5.18 15.04
C ALA A 36 13.17 -6.31 15.81
N GLY A 37 12.41 -7.00 16.62
CA GLY A 37 12.84 -8.18 17.34
C GLY A 37 11.69 -9.14 17.55
N GLU A 38 12.00 -10.42 17.67
CA GLU A 38 11.04 -11.50 17.80
C GLU A 38 11.43 -12.44 18.95
N GLU A 39 10.44 -12.87 19.74
CA GLU A 39 10.67 -13.87 20.76
C GLU A 39 10.89 -15.24 20.13
N LYS A 40 11.83 -16.03 20.72
CA LYS A 40 12.17 -17.39 20.30
C LYS A 40 12.81 -17.53 18.91
N GLN A 41 13.09 -16.42 18.24
CA GLN A 41 13.77 -16.41 16.94
C GLN A 41 15.04 -15.57 17.02
N SER A 42 16.10 -15.99 16.33
CA SER A 42 17.30 -15.17 16.20
C SER A 42 17.15 -14.30 14.96
N THR A 43 16.71 -13.09 15.14
CA THR A 43 16.49 -12.11 14.05
C THR A 43 17.79 -11.43 13.57
N GLY A 44 18.96 -11.81 14.14
CA GLY A 44 20.22 -11.19 13.76
C GLY A 44 20.33 -9.75 14.21
N ASN A 45 20.72 -8.86 13.30
CA ASN A 45 20.73 -7.42 13.53
C ASN A 45 19.36 -6.86 13.16
N GLY A 46 18.53 -6.56 14.14
CA GLY A 46 17.16 -6.05 13.94
C GLY A 46 17.05 -4.61 13.44
N TRP A 47 18.15 -3.95 13.11
CA TRP A 47 18.14 -2.59 12.57
C TRP A 47 17.98 -2.57 11.06
N THR A 48 17.07 -1.73 10.57
CA THR A 48 16.83 -1.45 9.15
C THR A 48 16.89 0.05 8.88
N MET A 49 17.14 0.43 7.65
CA MET A 49 17.04 1.80 7.18
C MET A 49 16.47 1.81 5.77
N ASN A 50 15.43 2.58 5.56
CA ASN A 50 14.84 2.83 4.25
C ASN A 50 14.92 4.31 3.92
N ASP A 51 15.13 4.64 2.66
CA ASP A 51 15.10 6.00 2.15
C ASP A 51 14.64 6.04 0.69
N GLY A 52 13.94 7.10 0.33
CA GLY A 52 13.44 7.26 -1.04
C GLY A 52 13.27 8.73 -1.42
N ILE A 53 13.36 8.99 -2.71
CA ILE A 53 13.12 10.31 -3.31
C ILE A 53 12.16 10.16 -4.48
N THR A 54 11.05 10.89 -4.42
CA THR A 54 10.05 10.94 -5.48
C THR A 54 10.19 12.23 -6.29
N PHE A 55 10.31 12.10 -7.59
CA PHE A 55 10.22 13.18 -8.56
C PHE A 55 8.84 13.13 -9.19
N SER A 56 8.11 14.25 -9.16
CA SER A 56 6.81 14.38 -9.82
C SER A 56 6.78 15.61 -10.71
N ALA A 57 6.12 15.48 -11.85
CA ALA A 57 5.88 16.59 -12.74
C ALA A 57 4.44 16.57 -13.24
N SER A 58 3.81 17.74 -13.40
CA SER A 58 2.46 17.85 -13.94
C SER A 58 2.35 19.02 -14.90
N ALA A 59 1.44 18.91 -15.86
CA ALA A 59 1.11 19.96 -16.81
C ALA A 59 -0.37 19.89 -17.22
N GLU A 60 -1.00 21.05 -17.39
CA GLU A 60 -2.34 21.15 -17.95
C GLU A 60 -2.26 21.12 -19.48
N MET A 61 -3.17 20.38 -20.11
CA MET A 61 -3.34 20.30 -21.55
C MET A 61 -4.33 21.36 -22.04
N ASP A 62 -4.30 21.70 -23.33
CA ASP A 62 -5.18 22.71 -23.94
C ASP A 62 -6.69 22.39 -23.78
N ASN A 63 -7.05 21.15 -23.56
CA ASN A 63 -8.42 20.71 -23.33
C ASN A 63 -8.84 20.74 -21.86
N GLY A 64 -7.99 21.23 -20.95
CA GLY A 64 -8.23 21.32 -19.51
C GLY A 64 -7.94 20.02 -18.74
N TRP A 65 -7.42 18.99 -19.39
CA TRP A 65 -6.96 17.78 -18.69
C TRP A 65 -5.58 18.02 -18.07
N ASN A 66 -5.30 17.34 -16.96
CA ASN A 66 -3.97 17.31 -16.37
C ASN A 66 -3.24 16.02 -16.68
N VAL A 67 -1.97 16.14 -17.07
CA VAL A 67 -1.06 14.99 -17.20
C VAL A 67 0.01 15.12 -16.15
N SER A 68 0.21 14.05 -15.38
CA SER A 68 1.26 13.98 -14.36
C SER A 68 2.06 12.70 -14.48
N THR A 69 3.31 12.76 -14.04
CA THR A 69 4.18 11.60 -13.93
C THR A 69 4.86 11.60 -12.58
N SER A 70 5.12 10.42 -12.04
CA SER A 70 5.85 10.21 -10.79
C SER A 70 6.91 9.14 -10.98
N MET A 71 8.03 9.30 -10.29
CA MET A 71 9.14 8.35 -10.27
C MET A 71 9.74 8.32 -8.88
N LEU A 72 9.71 7.17 -8.21
CA LEU A 72 10.37 6.90 -6.94
C LEU A 72 11.73 6.25 -7.20
N ILE A 73 12.75 6.81 -6.59
CA ILE A 73 14.07 6.17 -6.46
C ILE A 73 14.22 5.79 -5.01
N ASP A 74 14.40 4.51 -4.75
CA ASP A 74 14.41 3.92 -3.43
C ASP A 74 15.65 3.03 -3.22
N SER A 75 16.02 2.85 -1.96
CA SER A 75 17.01 1.85 -1.53
C SER A 75 16.29 0.57 -1.16
N SER A 76 16.56 -0.53 -1.86
CA SER A 76 16.05 -1.84 -1.43
C SER A 76 16.82 -2.35 -0.21
N ASP A 77 16.12 -2.89 0.78
CA ASP A 77 16.68 -3.40 2.04
C ASP A 77 17.76 -4.47 1.91
N THR A 78 17.86 -5.11 0.75
CA THR A 78 18.73 -6.27 0.52
C THR A 78 20.00 -6.00 -0.24
N ALA A 79 20.16 -4.81 -0.81
CA ALA A 79 21.36 -4.50 -1.60
C ALA A 79 21.71 -3.01 -1.54
N ALA A 80 22.97 -2.69 -1.50
CA ALA A 80 23.48 -1.31 -1.66
C ALA A 80 23.26 -0.76 -3.10
N SER A 81 22.08 -1.02 -3.69
CA SER A 81 21.71 -0.54 -5.02
C SER A 81 20.40 0.25 -4.92
N TYR A 82 20.47 1.47 -5.44
CA TYR A 82 19.27 2.29 -5.65
C TYR A 82 18.68 1.94 -7.01
N GLY A 83 17.36 1.74 -7.03
CA GLY A 83 16.60 1.44 -8.24
C GLY A 83 15.45 2.42 -8.44
N ILE A 84 14.81 2.37 -9.58
CA ILE A 84 13.49 2.92 -9.78
C ILE A 84 12.53 1.87 -9.25
N ASP A 85 11.79 2.22 -8.17
CA ASP A 85 10.86 1.31 -7.51
C ASP A 85 9.43 1.53 -8.01
N ASN A 86 9.08 2.77 -8.33
CA ASN A 86 7.76 3.10 -8.85
C ASN A 86 7.87 4.17 -9.93
N ARG A 87 7.11 4.01 -11.01
CA ARG A 87 6.94 5.04 -12.02
C ARG A 87 5.55 4.97 -12.64
N SER A 88 4.92 6.12 -12.79
CA SER A 88 3.56 6.21 -13.32
C SER A 88 3.37 7.42 -14.21
N LEU A 89 2.37 7.33 -15.11
CA LEU A 89 1.82 8.42 -15.89
C LEU A 89 0.31 8.45 -15.67
N THR A 90 -0.22 9.57 -15.21
CA THR A 90 -1.65 9.76 -14.97
C THR A 90 -2.20 10.83 -15.91
N ILE A 91 -3.35 10.57 -16.50
CA ILE A 91 -4.18 11.51 -17.23
C ILE A 91 -5.45 11.75 -16.42
N ASP A 92 -5.57 12.91 -15.83
CA ASP A 92 -6.76 13.36 -15.12
C ASP A 92 -7.70 14.10 -16.11
N MET A 93 -8.89 13.54 -16.29
CA MET A 93 -9.91 14.01 -17.24
C MET A 93 -11.06 14.77 -16.54
N GLY A 94 -10.83 15.24 -15.31
CA GLY A 94 -11.82 15.91 -14.47
C GLY A 94 -12.96 14.96 -14.08
N ASP A 95 -14.21 15.37 -14.30
CA ASP A 95 -15.41 14.57 -13.95
C ASP A 95 -15.44 13.17 -14.64
N SER A 96 -14.67 13.00 -15.70
CA SER A 96 -14.53 11.71 -16.37
C SER A 96 -13.55 10.75 -15.67
N GLY A 97 -12.98 11.15 -14.54
CA GLY A 97 -12.03 10.36 -13.77
C GLY A 97 -10.59 10.47 -14.28
N SER A 98 -9.74 9.61 -13.78
CA SER A 98 -8.32 9.54 -14.14
C SER A 98 -7.92 8.14 -14.61
N LEU A 99 -7.00 8.10 -15.56
CA LEU A 99 -6.36 6.89 -16.04
C LEU A 99 -4.87 6.96 -15.72
N THR A 100 -4.39 6.00 -14.94
CA THR A 100 -2.97 5.86 -14.58
C THR A 100 -2.40 4.63 -15.27
N PHE A 101 -1.25 4.80 -15.89
CA PHE A 101 -0.40 3.73 -16.36
C PHE A 101 0.80 3.60 -15.42
N TYR A 102 0.98 2.44 -14.83
CA TYR A 102 2.14 2.09 -14.01
C TYR A 102 3.16 1.36 -14.89
N GLY A 103 4.30 1.97 -15.09
CA GLY A 103 5.41 1.34 -15.80
C GLY A 103 6.31 0.51 -14.87
N ASP A 104 6.15 0.68 -13.55
CA ASP A 104 6.78 -0.07 -12.48
C ASP A 104 6.03 0.19 -11.18
N GLY A 105 5.95 -0.78 -10.26
CA GLY A 105 5.27 -0.66 -8.98
C GLY A 105 3.78 -0.34 -9.07
N GLY A 106 3.25 0.30 -8.05
CA GLY A 106 1.82 0.55 -7.85
C GLY A 106 1.12 -0.66 -7.23
N SER A 107 -0.06 -0.42 -6.66
CA SER A 107 -0.87 -1.47 -6.04
C SER A 107 -2.26 -1.49 -6.67
N ALA A 108 -2.74 -2.68 -7.02
CA ALA A 108 -4.12 -2.86 -7.45
C ALA A 108 -5.08 -2.41 -6.35
N SER A 109 -6.26 -1.97 -6.73
CA SER A 109 -7.22 -1.40 -5.77
C SER A 109 -7.69 -2.43 -4.75
N THR A 110 -7.75 -3.72 -5.12
CA THR A 110 -8.09 -4.83 -4.22
C THR A 110 -6.97 -5.13 -3.22
N ALA A 111 -5.72 -4.99 -3.61
CA ALA A 111 -4.57 -5.20 -2.74
C ALA A 111 -4.50 -4.20 -1.56
N LEU A 112 -5.18 -3.07 -1.66
CA LEU A 112 -5.24 -2.06 -0.61
C LEU A 112 -6.44 -2.24 0.32
N MET A 113 -7.21 -3.31 0.18
CA MET A 113 -8.41 -3.52 0.98
C MET A 113 -8.16 -4.35 2.26
N ASP A 114 -7.07 -5.08 2.34
CA ASP A 114 -6.62 -5.76 3.55
C ASP A 114 -6.14 -4.78 4.62
N ASP A 115 -5.45 -3.69 4.23
CA ASP A 115 -4.91 -2.64 5.11
C ASP A 115 -5.94 -1.59 5.55
N THR A 116 -7.22 -1.93 5.59
CA THR A 116 -8.27 -0.97 5.94
C THR A 116 -8.66 -0.99 7.41
N THR A 117 -8.07 -1.88 8.19
CA THR A 117 -8.33 -1.99 9.62
C THR A 117 -7.63 -0.85 10.37
N PRO A 118 -8.32 -0.08 11.23
CA PRO A 118 -7.70 1.04 11.94
C PRO A 118 -6.55 0.59 12.83
N THR A 119 -5.36 1.12 12.56
CA THR A 119 -4.16 0.89 13.37
C THR A 119 -3.39 2.21 13.58
N ALA A 120 -2.59 2.30 14.63
CA ALA A 120 -1.63 3.38 14.88
C ALA A 120 -0.21 2.99 14.42
N GLY A 121 -0.02 1.78 13.95
CA GLY A 121 1.24 1.22 13.45
C GLY A 121 0.93 0.24 12.33
N GLU A 122 1.40 -0.98 12.46
CA GLU A 122 1.22 -2.05 11.48
C GLU A 122 0.05 -2.97 11.86
N GLU A 123 -0.34 -3.86 10.99
CA GLU A 123 -1.34 -4.90 11.20
C GLU A 123 -0.85 -5.96 12.20
N ALA A 124 -1.81 -6.71 12.79
CA ALA A 124 -1.51 -7.66 13.86
C ALA A 124 -0.61 -8.84 13.45
N TRP A 125 -0.49 -9.13 12.17
CA TRP A 125 0.37 -10.19 11.64
C TRP A 125 1.77 -9.72 11.22
N ASP A 126 2.00 -8.42 11.15
CA ASP A 126 3.29 -7.86 10.76
C ASP A 126 4.36 -8.01 11.85
N ASP A 127 5.61 -7.88 11.48
CA ASP A 127 6.80 -8.04 12.35
C ASP A 127 6.93 -9.40 13.04
N VAL A 128 6.21 -10.41 12.56
CA VAL A 128 6.35 -11.81 12.99
C VAL A 128 6.78 -12.65 11.81
N THR A 129 7.98 -13.22 11.89
CA THR A 129 8.57 -14.01 10.80
C THR A 129 7.70 -15.23 10.45
N ASP A 130 7.50 -15.44 9.15
CA ASP A 130 6.68 -16.51 8.58
C ASP A 130 5.17 -16.40 8.91
N ALA A 131 4.69 -15.37 9.60
CA ALA A 131 3.27 -15.15 9.72
C ALA A 131 2.67 -14.99 8.32
N THR A 132 1.50 -15.60 8.09
CA THR A 132 0.77 -15.37 6.85
C THR A 132 0.34 -13.91 6.82
N ALA A 133 0.93 -13.16 5.91
CA ALA A 133 0.50 -11.83 5.53
C ALA A 133 -0.21 -11.98 4.19
N HIS A 134 -1.34 -11.33 4.05
CA HIS A 134 -2.00 -11.29 2.75
C HIS A 134 -1.76 -9.97 2.09
N SER A 135 -1.06 -9.99 0.98
CA SER A 135 -1.02 -8.92 0.01
C SER A 135 -1.62 -9.43 -1.29
N TYR A 136 -2.88 -9.18 -1.49
CA TYR A 136 -3.61 -9.68 -2.66
C TYR A 136 -3.48 -8.73 -3.83
N SER A 137 -2.44 -8.89 -4.58
CA SER A 137 -2.20 -8.11 -5.78
C SER A 137 -2.80 -8.78 -7.01
N VAL A 138 -4.13 -8.77 -7.08
CA VAL A 138 -4.80 -9.09 -8.33
C VAL A 138 -4.65 -7.93 -9.28
N ALA A 139 -4.32 -8.22 -10.53
CA ALA A 139 -4.06 -7.26 -11.59
C ALA A 139 -2.90 -6.29 -11.33
N SER A 140 -2.16 -6.39 -10.24
CA SER A 140 -0.88 -5.71 -10.13
C SER A 140 0.21 -6.62 -10.66
N GLY A 141 0.89 -6.20 -11.69
CA GLY A 141 2.15 -6.79 -12.07
C GLY A 141 3.25 -5.85 -11.65
N ASP A 142 4.48 -6.32 -11.67
CA ASP A 142 5.64 -5.48 -11.41
C ASP A 142 5.75 -4.30 -12.38
N ARG A 143 5.02 -4.31 -13.52
CA ARG A 143 5.08 -3.27 -14.54
C ARG A 143 3.96 -3.38 -15.59
N ASP A 144 3.71 -2.24 -16.25
CA ASP A 144 2.93 -2.12 -17.50
C ASP A 144 1.43 -2.42 -17.34
N TRP A 145 0.80 -1.89 -16.28
CA TRP A 145 -0.61 -2.07 -16.02
C TRP A 145 -1.37 -0.73 -15.88
N PHE A 146 -2.70 -0.78 -15.94
CA PHE A 146 -3.58 0.39 -15.95
C PHE A 146 -4.52 0.40 -14.75
N GLN A 147 -4.76 1.58 -14.21
CA GLN A 147 -5.79 1.84 -13.21
C GLN A 147 -6.66 3.01 -13.65
N TYR A 148 -7.98 2.80 -13.67
CA TYR A 148 -8.96 3.88 -13.83
C TYR A 148 -9.58 4.19 -12.46
N THR A 149 -9.68 5.47 -12.13
CA THR A 149 -10.31 5.95 -10.89
C THR A 149 -11.34 7.02 -11.22
N ASN A 150 -12.55 6.92 -10.64
CA ASN A 150 -13.56 7.97 -10.75
C ASN A 150 -14.30 8.15 -9.42
N SER A 151 -14.30 9.38 -8.90
CA SER A 151 -15.00 9.81 -7.69
C SER A 151 -16.11 10.82 -7.96
N SER A 152 -16.41 11.10 -9.23
CA SER A 152 -17.38 12.13 -9.66
C SER A 152 -18.70 11.55 -10.16
N LEU A 153 -18.82 10.22 -10.28
CA LEU A 153 -20.04 9.59 -10.79
C LEU A 153 -21.23 9.73 -9.85
N MET A 154 -20.99 9.73 -8.55
CA MET A 154 -21.99 9.86 -7.50
C MET A 154 -21.33 10.41 -6.23
N ASP A 155 -22.02 11.30 -5.53
CA ASP A 155 -21.53 11.86 -4.25
C ASP A 155 -21.16 10.75 -3.27
N GLY A 156 -19.95 10.82 -2.73
CA GLY A 156 -19.41 9.87 -1.78
C GLY A 156 -19.05 8.50 -2.35
N VAL A 157 -19.11 8.30 -3.67
CA VAL A 157 -18.73 7.03 -4.31
C VAL A 157 -17.45 7.20 -5.11
N THR A 158 -16.47 6.34 -4.85
CA THR A 158 -15.27 6.19 -5.67
C THR A 158 -15.23 4.78 -6.27
N ILE A 159 -14.97 4.69 -7.56
CA ILE A 159 -14.75 3.43 -8.28
C ILE A 159 -13.32 3.39 -8.76
N LYS A 160 -12.66 2.26 -8.59
CA LYS A 160 -11.37 1.94 -9.22
C LYS A 160 -11.50 0.66 -10.03
N LEU A 161 -10.85 0.63 -11.18
CA LEU A 161 -10.79 -0.53 -12.07
C LEU A 161 -9.34 -0.71 -12.50
N ASP A 162 -8.82 -1.90 -12.36
CA ASP A 162 -7.45 -2.28 -12.66
C ASP A 162 -7.41 -3.27 -13.80
N TYR A 163 -6.42 -3.14 -14.67
CA TYR A 163 -6.17 -4.04 -15.78
C TYR A 163 -4.68 -4.24 -15.99
N ASN A 164 -4.24 -5.48 -15.83
CA ASN A 164 -2.89 -5.91 -16.15
C ASN A 164 -2.95 -6.74 -17.47
N PRO A 165 -2.40 -6.21 -18.57
CA PRO A 165 -2.42 -6.94 -19.84
C PRO A 165 -1.49 -8.14 -19.80
N SER A 166 -1.84 -9.19 -20.54
CA SER A 166 -0.94 -10.32 -20.81
C SER A 166 0.37 -9.84 -21.41
N ASP A 167 1.48 -10.40 -20.98
CA ASP A 167 2.82 -10.12 -21.55
C ASP A 167 3.06 -10.79 -22.91
N GLY A 168 2.07 -11.53 -23.41
CA GLY A 168 2.16 -12.29 -24.67
C GLY A 168 2.84 -13.65 -24.54
N ALA A 169 3.25 -14.04 -23.33
CA ALA A 169 3.66 -15.42 -23.07
C ALA A 169 2.43 -16.35 -23.04
N THR A 170 2.63 -17.62 -23.33
CA THR A 170 1.52 -18.61 -23.37
C THR A 170 1.02 -19.01 -21.99
N THR A 171 1.64 -18.51 -20.93
CA THR A 171 1.40 -18.88 -19.55
C THR A 171 0.99 -17.70 -18.67
N ILE A 172 1.00 -16.47 -19.19
CA ILE A 172 0.60 -15.26 -18.47
C ILE A 172 -0.56 -14.62 -19.21
N GLU A 173 -1.74 -14.67 -18.62
CA GLU A 173 -2.97 -14.07 -19.16
C GLU A 173 -3.21 -12.71 -18.49
N SER A 174 -4.18 -11.95 -18.99
CA SER A 174 -4.53 -10.67 -18.39
C SER A 174 -5.30 -10.86 -17.10
N SER A 175 -5.03 -9.97 -16.13
CA SER A 175 -5.70 -9.93 -14.82
C SER A 175 -6.53 -8.65 -14.71
N THR A 176 -7.62 -8.71 -13.94
CA THR A 176 -8.52 -7.57 -13.72
C THR A 176 -8.99 -7.51 -12.28
N SER A 177 -9.11 -6.31 -11.74
CA SER A 177 -9.78 -6.12 -10.46
C SER A 177 -10.55 -4.79 -10.42
N GLY A 178 -11.34 -4.61 -9.39
CA GLY A 178 -12.01 -3.35 -9.18
C GLY A 178 -12.59 -3.22 -7.79
N THR A 179 -12.70 -1.98 -7.33
CA THR A 179 -13.25 -1.63 -6.02
C THR A 179 -14.28 -0.51 -6.14
N ILE A 180 -15.22 -0.51 -5.21
CA ILE A 180 -16.13 0.58 -4.94
C ILE A 180 -16.00 0.97 -3.48
N THR A 181 -15.82 2.27 -3.22
CA THR A 181 -15.78 2.84 -1.87
C THR A 181 -16.90 3.86 -1.71
N TYR A 182 -17.60 3.84 -0.59
CA TYR A 182 -18.65 4.80 -0.24
C TYR A 182 -18.31 5.54 1.04
N THR A 183 -18.30 6.88 0.96
CA THR A 183 -18.00 7.81 2.06
C THR A 183 -19.08 8.89 2.22
N GLY A 184 -20.29 8.65 1.70
CA GLY A 184 -21.39 9.63 1.70
C GLY A 184 -22.07 9.84 3.06
N VAL A 185 -21.68 9.12 4.11
CA VAL A 185 -22.12 9.31 5.49
C VAL A 185 -20.94 9.73 6.34
N ASP A 186 -21.12 10.80 7.12
CA ASP A 186 -20.05 11.35 7.96
C ASP A 186 -19.46 10.29 8.90
N GLY A 187 -18.16 10.17 8.89
CA GLY A 187 -17.38 9.19 9.64
C GLY A 187 -17.46 7.73 9.11
N LEU A 188 -18.35 7.40 8.18
CA LEU A 188 -18.48 6.04 7.65
C LEU A 188 -17.76 5.87 6.31
N THR A 189 -16.94 4.83 6.22
CA THR A 189 -16.40 4.33 4.95
C THR A 189 -16.82 2.87 4.78
N LEU A 190 -17.37 2.54 3.62
CA LEU A 190 -17.66 1.17 3.20
C LEU A 190 -16.89 0.88 1.92
N GLY A 191 -16.30 -0.30 1.82
CA GLY A 191 -15.59 -0.76 0.63
C GLY A 191 -16.01 -2.16 0.23
N ALA A 192 -16.03 -2.39 -1.08
CA ALA A 192 -16.16 -3.71 -1.66
C ALA A 192 -15.25 -3.83 -2.89
N GLY A 193 -14.63 -4.98 -3.08
CA GLY A 193 -13.74 -5.25 -4.20
C GLY A 193 -13.81 -6.68 -4.66
N MET A 194 -13.44 -6.89 -5.91
CA MET A 194 -13.29 -8.22 -6.50
C MET A 194 -12.26 -8.18 -7.63
N GLY A 195 -11.69 -9.32 -7.92
CA GLY A 195 -10.76 -9.43 -9.04
C GLY A 195 -10.40 -10.87 -9.36
N GLU A 196 -9.75 -11.04 -10.50
CA GLU A 196 -9.26 -12.32 -11.01
C GLU A 196 -7.83 -12.14 -11.49
N ASP A 197 -6.92 -12.95 -10.94
CA ASP A 197 -5.53 -13.02 -11.38
C ASP A 197 -5.29 -14.29 -12.19
N ASN A 198 -4.91 -14.10 -13.44
CA ASN A 198 -4.57 -15.15 -14.40
C ASN A 198 -3.07 -15.15 -14.73
N GLY A 199 -2.26 -14.48 -13.91
CA GLY A 199 -0.83 -14.24 -14.18
C GLY A 199 0.04 -15.48 -14.19
N GLU A 200 -0.39 -16.60 -13.58
CA GLU A 200 0.40 -17.85 -13.53
C GLU A 200 -0.42 -19.08 -13.94
N ALA A 201 -0.78 -19.16 -15.22
CA ALA A 201 -1.47 -20.35 -15.72
C ALA A 201 -0.68 -21.65 -15.44
N PRO A 202 -1.32 -22.75 -14.98
CA PRO A 202 -2.77 -22.98 -15.01
C PRO A 202 -3.53 -22.53 -13.74
N THR A 203 -2.91 -21.82 -12.83
CA THR A 203 -3.55 -21.39 -11.58
C THR A 203 -4.19 -20.03 -11.79
N THR A 204 -5.48 -19.92 -11.51
CA THR A 204 -6.20 -18.66 -11.40
C THR A 204 -6.50 -18.38 -9.93
N VAL A 205 -6.56 -17.13 -9.56
CA VAL A 205 -6.89 -16.67 -8.22
C VAL A 205 -8.04 -15.67 -8.34
N ASP A 206 -9.16 -15.99 -7.71
CA ASP A 206 -10.29 -15.09 -7.55
C ASP A 206 -10.22 -14.44 -6.16
N VAL A 207 -10.45 -13.15 -6.09
CA VAL A 207 -10.47 -12.42 -4.82
C VAL A 207 -11.78 -11.68 -4.63
N SER A 208 -12.24 -11.62 -3.39
CA SER A 208 -13.30 -10.72 -2.94
C SER A 208 -12.93 -10.07 -1.62
N ALA A 209 -13.30 -8.79 -1.46
CA ALA A 209 -12.99 -8.03 -0.25
C ALA A 209 -14.15 -7.13 0.14
N PHE A 210 -14.36 -6.99 1.46
CA PHE A 210 -15.32 -6.05 2.05
C PHE A 210 -14.68 -5.39 3.26
N ASN A 211 -14.91 -4.10 3.43
CA ASN A 211 -14.51 -3.39 4.64
C ASN A 211 -15.55 -2.36 5.08
N ALA A 212 -15.53 -2.05 6.35
CA ALA A 212 -16.31 -0.98 6.96
C ALA A 212 -15.49 -0.33 8.06
N THR A 213 -15.34 0.99 8.02
CA THR A 213 -14.75 1.77 9.10
C THR A 213 -15.69 2.88 9.54
N TYR A 214 -15.70 3.17 10.83
CA TYR A 214 -16.49 4.26 11.39
C TYR A 214 -15.65 5.08 12.36
N ALA A 215 -15.46 6.36 12.02
CA ALA A 215 -14.78 7.34 12.85
C ALA A 215 -15.83 8.14 13.66
N MET A 216 -15.64 8.21 14.98
CA MET A 216 -16.50 8.93 15.90
C MET A 216 -15.63 9.63 16.95
N ASP A 217 -15.59 10.97 16.88
CA ASP A 217 -14.72 11.80 17.71
C ASP A 217 -13.25 11.33 17.62
N ALA A 218 -12.69 10.89 18.74
CA ALA A 218 -11.31 10.41 18.83
C ALA A 218 -11.15 8.90 18.52
N PHE A 219 -12.23 8.17 18.26
CA PHE A 219 -12.20 6.73 18.03
C PHE A 219 -12.45 6.42 16.55
N THR A 220 -11.75 5.41 16.04
CA THR A 220 -12.08 4.78 14.77
C THR A 220 -12.14 3.28 14.97
N VAL A 221 -13.25 2.66 14.59
CA VAL A 221 -13.43 1.20 14.59
C VAL A 221 -13.53 0.71 13.16
N GLY A 222 -12.97 -0.44 12.87
CA GLY A 222 -13.04 -1.03 11.54
C GLY A 222 -13.13 -2.54 11.57
N TRP A 223 -13.67 -3.06 10.49
CA TRP A 223 -13.75 -4.47 10.18
C TRP A 223 -13.49 -4.66 8.69
N SER A 224 -12.75 -5.72 8.36
CA SER A 224 -12.52 -6.14 6.99
C SER A 224 -12.59 -7.64 6.87
N THR A 225 -12.99 -8.11 5.69
CA THR A 225 -12.81 -9.50 5.28
C THR A 225 -12.27 -9.53 3.87
N TYR A 226 -11.43 -10.49 3.62
CA TYR A 226 -10.77 -10.72 2.35
C TYR A 226 -10.73 -12.23 2.09
N GLU A 227 -11.13 -12.65 0.90
CA GLU A 227 -11.18 -14.04 0.50
C GLU A 227 -10.38 -14.22 -0.79
N GLU A 228 -9.52 -15.19 -0.78
CA GLU A 228 -8.77 -15.67 -1.93
C GLU A 228 -9.15 -17.11 -2.22
N ASP A 229 -9.66 -17.34 -3.42
CA ASP A 229 -10.04 -18.66 -3.94
C ASP A 229 -9.09 -19.01 -5.10
N THR A 230 -8.28 -20.01 -4.91
CA THR A 230 -7.33 -20.45 -5.93
C THR A 230 -7.80 -21.71 -6.64
N SER A 231 -7.68 -21.74 -7.95
CA SER A 231 -7.98 -22.94 -8.75
C SER A 231 -7.04 -24.13 -8.45
N ALA A 232 -6.00 -23.95 -7.65
CA ALA A 232 -5.19 -25.03 -7.12
C ALA A 232 -5.97 -25.83 -6.06
N SER A 233 -5.59 -27.08 -5.84
CA SER A 233 -6.29 -27.98 -4.89
C SER A 233 -6.06 -27.61 -3.40
N SER A 234 -5.31 -26.58 -3.12
CA SER A 234 -5.01 -26.04 -1.78
C SER A 234 -4.50 -24.61 -1.93
N GLY A 235 -4.86 -23.74 -1.02
CA GLY A 235 -4.37 -22.39 -1.01
C GLY A 235 -5.46 -21.33 -0.79
N ASP A 236 -6.74 -21.72 -0.68
CA ASP A 236 -7.79 -20.77 -0.34
C ASP A 236 -7.55 -20.21 1.06
N VAL A 237 -7.70 -18.92 1.19
CA VAL A 237 -7.52 -18.21 2.45
C VAL A 237 -8.59 -17.16 2.63
N THR A 238 -9.13 -17.10 3.84
CA THR A 238 -10.02 -16.01 4.26
C THR A 238 -9.36 -15.26 5.41
N LEU A 239 -9.14 -13.97 5.22
CA LEU A 239 -8.74 -13.04 6.27
C LEU A 239 -9.98 -12.35 6.82
N THR A 240 -10.12 -12.31 8.14
CA THR A 240 -11.06 -11.42 8.84
C THR A 240 -10.28 -10.62 9.86
N ALA A 241 -10.36 -9.30 9.78
CA ALA A 241 -9.66 -8.38 10.67
C ALA A 241 -10.59 -7.37 11.32
N MET A 242 -10.25 -6.94 12.53
CA MET A 242 -10.93 -5.90 13.29
C MET A 242 -9.89 -5.01 13.97
N GLY A 243 -10.16 -3.70 14.00
CA GLY A 243 -9.28 -2.74 14.64
C GLY A 243 -10.06 -1.63 15.35
N LEU A 244 -9.43 -1.10 16.38
CA LEU A 244 -9.86 0.10 17.10
C LEU A 244 -8.64 0.99 17.30
N SER A 245 -8.71 2.20 16.79
CA SER A 245 -7.72 3.25 17.09
C SER A 245 -8.33 4.36 17.93
N TYR A 246 -7.49 5.03 18.72
CA TYR A 246 -7.86 6.13 19.58
C TYR A 246 -6.82 7.25 19.48
N ALA A 247 -7.26 8.44 19.08
CA ALA A 247 -6.45 9.66 19.12
C ALA A 247 -6.40 10.19 20.56
N VAL A 248 -5.29 9.93 21.24
CA VAL A 248 -5.06 10.40 22.63
C VAL A 248 -4.88 11.91 22.66
N SER A 249 -4.25 12.46 21.62
CA SER A 249 -4.07 13.88 21.35
C SER A 249 -3.93 14.10 19.85
N ASP A 250 -3.74 15.36 19.43
CA ASP A 250 -3.50 15.70 18.00
C ASP A 250 -2.23 15.01 17.45
N ASP A 251 -1.28 14.66 18.28
CA ASP A 251 0.02 14.10 17.89
C ASP A 251 0.18 12.61 18.26
N LEU A 252 -0.61 12.09 19.21
CA LEU A 252 -0.47 10.72 19.73
C LEU A 252 -1.70 9.88 19.46
N SER A 253 -1.52 8.75 18.82
CA SER A 253 -2.54 7.71 18.62
C SER A 253 -2.09 6.37 19.17
N VAL A 254 -3.06 5.56 19.57
CA VAL A 254 -2.85 4.17 20.00
C VAL A 254 -3.92 3.29 19.35
N SER A 255 -3.61 2.00 19.14
CA SER A 255 -4.59 1.06 18.60
C SER A 255 -4.44 -0.34 19.16
N VAL A 256 -5.51 -1.10 18.97
CA VAL A 256 -5.51 -2.56 19.11
C VAL A 256 -6.17 -3.14 17.87
N ASN A 257 -5.64 -4.23 17.36
CA ASN A 257 -6.20 -4.94 16.23
C ASN A 257 -6.06 -6.46 16.42
N GLN A 258 -6.91 -7.19 15.72
CA GLN A 258 -6.88 -8.64 15.67
C GLN A 258 -7.26 -9.11 14.28
N ALA A 259 -6.72 -10.25 13.88
CA ALA A 259 -7.04 -10.89 12.62
C ALA A 259 -7.02 -12.42 12.76
N THR A 260 -7.85 -13.06 11.97
CA THR A 260 -7.83 -14.52 11.76
C THR A 260 -7.64 -14.79 10.27
N HIS A 261 -6.64 -15.59 9.95
CA HIS A 261 -6.43 -16.16 8.63
C HIS A 261 -6.88 -17.62 8.65
N GLU A 262 -8.03 -17.89 8.05
CA GLU A 262 -8.52 -19.26 7.80
C GLU A 262 -7.81 -19.80 6.56
N ILE A 263 -6.91 -20.77 6.76
CA ILE A 263 -6.04 -21.32 5.71
C ILE A 263 -6.52 -22.72 5.36
N GLN A 264 -6.91 -22.95 4.11
CA GLN A 264 -7.44 -24.22 3.65
C GLN A 264 -6.52 -25.40 3.99
N GLY A 265 -7.04 -26.36 4.76
CA GLY A 265 -6.32 -27.57 5.13
C GLY A 265 -5.26 -27.42 6.22
N SER A 266 -5.17 -26.26 6.84
CA SER A 266 -4.25 -25.90 7.92
C SER A 266 -5.02 -25.49 9.19
N SER A 267 -4.32 -25.11 10.25
CA SER A 267 -4.94 -24.44 11.40
C SER A 267 -5.11 -22.98 11.10
N ASP A 268 -6.14 -22.36 11.66
CA ASP A 268 -6.31 -20.93 11.56
C ASP A 268 -5.15 -20.21 12.25
N GLN A 269 -4.61 -19.18 11.60
CA GLN A 269 -3.64 -18.29 12.21
C GLN A 269 -4.38 -17.12 12.87
N ASP A 270 -4.26 -17.00 14.19
CA ASP A 270 -4.84 -15.89 14.95
C ASP A 270 -3.77 -14.88 15.35
N SER A 271 -4.04 -13.62 15.07
CA SER A 271 -3.11 -12.51 15.31
C SER A 271 -3.74 -11.44 16.20
N PHE A 272 -2.94 -10.87 17.11
CA PHE A 272 -3.32 -9.76 17.96
C PHE A 272 -2.20 -8.74 18.05
N GLY A 273 -2.50 -7.46 17.84
CA GLY A 273 -1.55 -6.37 17.83
C GLY A 273 -1.96 -5.20 18.72
N VAL A 274 -0.96 -4.53 19.27
CA VAL A 274 -1.10 -3.22 19.91
C VAL A 274 -0.06 -2.29 19.36
N SER A 275 -0.43 -1.05 19.06
CA SER A 275 0.49 -0.07 18.50
C SER A 275 0.28 1.34 19.04
N ALA A 276 1.29 2.18 18.87
CA ALA A 276 1.27 3.59 19.17
C ALA A 276 2.07 4.38 18.15
N SER A 277 1.62 5.58 17.81
CA SER A 277 2.31 6.51 16.91
C SER A 277 2.32 7.92 17.49
N LEU A 278 3.47 8.56 17.45
CA LEU A 278 3.69 9.94 17.90
C LEU A 278 4.28 10.77 16.76
N VAL A 279 3.53 11.78 16.30
CA VAL A 279 3.95 12.73 15.27
C VAL A 279 4.64 13.93 15.92
N MET A 280 5.81 14.31 15.43
CA MET A 280 6.62 15.43 15.91
C MET A 280 7.09 16.30 14.73
N GLY A 281 6.20 17.13 14.19
CA GLY A 281 6.47 17.89 12.98
C GLY A 281 6.58 16.97 11.75
N SER A 282 7.75 16.91 11.12
CA SER A 282 8.01 16.00 9.98
C SER A 282 8.55 14.62 10.39
N MET A 283 8.59 14.32 11.69
CA MET A 283 9.01 13.02 12.21
C MET A 283 7.83 12.26 12.81
N THR A 284 7.83 10.93 12.63
CA THR A 284 6.89 10.02 13.28
C THR A 284 7.66 8.93 13.99
N LEU A 285 7.36 8.73 15.27
CA LEU A 285 7.84 7.62 16.07
C LEU A 285 6.71 6.61 16.21
N SER A 286 6.93 5.37 15.79
CA SER A 286 5.97 4.27 15.91
C SER A 286 6.51 3.14 16.78
N ALA A 287 5.61 2.42 17.43
CA ALA A 287 5.91 1.21 18.17
C ALA A 287 4.74 0.24 18.06
N ASN A 288 5.04 -1.03 17.86
CA ASN A 288 4.04 -2.10 17.86
C ASN A 288 4.56 -3.35 18.57
N HIS A 289 3.62 -4.15 19.01
CA HIS A 289 3.86 -5.48 19.55
C HIS A 289 2.75 -6.40 19.05
N ASN A 290 3.13 -7.43 18.33
CA ASN A 290 2.22 -8.38 17.70
C ASN A 290 2.46 -9.79 18.25
N SER A 291 1.39 -10.56 18.41
CA SER A 291 1.44 -11.97 18.77
C SER A 291 0.61 -12.77 17.77
N VAL A 292 1.16 -13.85 17.28
CA VAL A 292 0.54 -14.73 16.28
C VAL A 292 0.57 -16.15 16.77
N GLU A 293 -0.61 -16.76 16.84
CA GLU A 293 -0.79 -18.18 17.13
C GLU A 293 -0.89 -18.97 15.83
N ASN A 294 -0.38 -20.19 15.81
CA ASN A 294 -0.35 -21.09 14.65
C ASN A 294 0.24 -20.43 13.38
N VAL A 295 1.38 -19.79 13.50
CA VAL A 295 2.07 -19.10 12.40
C VAL A 295 2.09 -19.95 11.13
N ALA A 296 1.71 -19.37 10.00
CA ALA A 296 1.55 -20.06 8.69
C ALA A 296 0.60 -21.26 8.72
N GLY A 297 -0.38 -21.27 9.61
CA GLY A 297 -1.33 -22.37 9.77
C GLY A 297 -0.74 -23.63 10.44
N ILE A 298 0.44 -23.54 11.05
CA ILE A 298 1.11 -24.64 11.71
C ILE A 298 0.71 -24.68 13.20
N SER A 299 -0.12 -25.66 13.57
CA SER A 299 -0.62 -25.81 14.93
C SER A 299 0.47 -25.79 16.00
N GLY A 300 0.33 -24.91 16.98
CA GLY A 300 1.25 -24.77 18.12
C GLY A 300 2.56 -24.04 17.79
N THR A 301 2.64 -23.40 16.63
CA THR A 301 3.75 -22.51 16.29
C THR A 301 3.36 -21.07 16.63
N ASP A 302 3.58 -20.68 17.91
CA ASP A 302 3.22 -19.37 18.41
C ASP A 302 4.45 -18.48 18.52
N ARG A 303 4.35 -17.25 18.06
CA ARG A 303 5.42 -16.25 18.07
C ARG A 303 4.90 -14.88 18.47
N SER A 304 5.80 -14.01 18.88
CA SER A 304 5.51 -12.58 19.09
C SER A 304 6.69 -11.74 18.64
N GLY A 305 6.36 -10.65 17.98
CA GLY A 305 7.30 -9.67 17.47
C GLY A 305 7.03 -8.27 18.05
N TYR A 306 8.02 -7.42 17.99
CA TYR A 306 7.90 -5.99 18.28
C TYR A 306 8.75 -5.19 17.32
N ALA A 307 8.25 -4.01 16.96
CA ALA A 307 9.02 -3.06 16.17
C ALA A 307 8.96 -1.65 16.76
N LEU A 308 10.01 -0.90 16.48
CA LEU A 308 10.13 0.54 16.72
C LEU A 308 10.54 1.19 15.42
N GLY A 309 9.83 2.22 14.99
CA GLY A 309 10.11 2.96 13.78
C GLY A 309 10.29 4.45 14.07
N LEU A 310 11.24 5.07 13.39
CA LEU A 310 11.38 6.51 13.30
C LEU A 310 11.45 6.90 11.84
N SER A 311 10.44 7.59 11.35
CA SER A 311 10.36 8.09 9.99
C SER A 311 10.47 9.61 9.93
N PHE A 312 11.01 10.10 8.82
CA PHE A 312 11.19 11.51 8.53
C PHE A 312 10.81 11.81 7.09
N ALA A 313 9.95 12.80 6.86
CA ALA A 313 9.52 13.26 5.53
C ALA A 313 9.99 14.69 5.25
N PHE A 314 10.38 15.01 4.01
CA PHE A 314 10.83 16.32 3.55
C PHE A 314 10.39 16.61 2.11
#